data_6dc084352ce79cd126afbd99827cb079
#
_entry.id   6dc084352ce79cd126afbd99827cb079
#
_cell.length_a   1.000
_cell.length_b   1.000
_cell.length_c   1.000
_cell.angle_alpha   90.00
_cell.angle_beta   90.00
_cell.angle_gamma   90.00
#
_symmetry.space_group_name_H-M   'P 1'
#
loop_
_entity.id
_entity.type
_entity.pdbx_description
1 polymer ?
#
loop_
_entity_poly.entity_id
_entity_poly.type
_entity_poly.pdbx_seq_one_letter_code
_entity_poly.pdbx_strand_id
1 'polypeptide(L)'
;PTEPAEAKAQEAPGAAEDDTVPAEPTTAACAPAVGTAMPLEKVADPVFSSGALGNGVGILPSEGRIVAPVAGTVVTAMDSGHAYGIKTDDGVEVLIHVGLDTVNLKGEGFSPRVSAGQRVDRGDPLVDVDLAAVREAGYDPTIILVVTNTASLTAVVPVVDGEVTTSTTVIEIDH
;
A
#
# COMPACT_ATOMS: atom_id res chain seq x y z
N PRO A 1 -16.84 -1.75 -42.85
CA PRO A 1 -16.44 -1.84 -42.44
C PRO A 1 -15.68 -2.17 -41.72
N THR A 2 -15.89 -2.08 -41.88
CA THR A 2 -15.43 -2.25 -41.25
C THR A 2 -14.73 -2.51 -40.62
N GLU A 3 -14.73 -2.44 -40.34
CA GLU A 3 -14.23 -2.57 -39.63
C GLU A 3 -13.73 -2.76 -38.95
N PRO A 4 -13.98 -2.73 -39.14
CA PRO A 4 -13.48 -2.80 -38.35
C PRO A 4 -12.80 -3.10 -37.66
N ALA A 5 -13.02 -2.94 -37.70
CA ALA A 5 -12.53 -3.20 -37.02
C ALA A 5 -11.93 -3.40 -36.38
N GLU A 6 -11.95 -3.23 -36.20
CA GLU A 6 -11.52 -3.44 -35.52
C GLU A 6 -11.03 -3.71 -34.76
N ALA A 7 -11.32 -3.38 -35.04
CA ALA A 7 -11.02 -3.69 -34.31
C ALA A 7 -10.40 -4.08 -33.64
N LYS A 8 -10.19 -4.02 -33.63
CA LYS A 8 -9.65 -4.41 -32.91
C LYS A 8 -9.01 -4.53 -32.14
N ALA A 9 -9.28 -4.19 -32.45
CA ALA A 9 -8.78 -4.46 -31.68
C ALA A 9 -8.22 -4.59 -30.98
N GLN A 10 -7.96 -4.41 -30.99
CA GLN A 10 -7.51 -4.62 -30.32
C GLN A 10 -7.03 -4.77 -29.60
N GLU A 11 -7.26 -4.53 -29.82
CA GLU A 11 -6.81 -4.89 -29.16
C GLU A 11 -6.25 -5.16 -28.70
N ALA A 12 -6.54 -4.89 -29.25
CA ALA A 12 -6.09 -5.36 -28.66
C ALA A 12 -5.35 -5.71 -28.31
N PRO A 13 -5.18 -5.62 -28.49
CA PRO A 13 -4.55 -6.05 -27.98
C PRO A 13 -3.87 -6.43 -27.51
N GLY A 14 -4.14 -6.36 -27.52
CA GLY A 14 -3.77 -6.93 -26.86
C GLY A 14 -3.40 -7.50 -26.61
N ALA A 15 -3.51 -7.48 -26.65
CA ALA A 15 -3.35 -8.23 -26.25
C ALA A 15 -2.82 -8.89 -25.94
N ALA A 16 -2.90 -8.89 -26.06
CA ALA A 16 -2.64 -9.58 -25.67
C ALA A 16 -2.19 -10.16 -25.29
N GLU A 17 -2.25 -10.21 -25.16
CA GLU A 17 -2.09 -10.79 -24.71
C GLU A 17 -1.88 -11.50 -24.39
N ASP A 18 -2.03 -11.56 -24.60
CA ASP A 18 -2.05 -12.27 -24.23
C ASP A 18 -1.96 -13.13 -24.11
N ASP A 19 -2.21 -13.30 -24.48
CA ASP A 19 -2.39 -14.17 -24.30
C ASP A 19 -1.90 -15.06 -23.87
N THR A 20 -2.25 -15.12 -24.06
CA THR A 20 -1.49 -15.92 -23.31
C THR A 20 -2.09 -16.56 -22.18
N VAL A 21 -1.58 -17.60 -21.79
CA VAL A 21 -1.96 -18.14 -20.56
C VAL A 21 -2.15 -17.09 -19.60
N PRO A 22 -3.30 -16.90 -19.16
CA PRO A 22 -3.49 -15.98 -18.13
C PRO A 22 -2.68 -16.48 -16.97
N ALA A 23 -1.62 -15.79 -16.72
CA ALA A 23 -1.00 -15.89 -15.44
C ALA A 23 -2.05 -15.61 -14.41
N GLU A 24 -1.85 -16.11 -13.22
CA GLU A 24 -2.64 -15.69 -12.08
C GLU A 24 -2.59 -14.18 -11.99
N PRO A 25 -3.68 -13.53 -11.67
CA PRO A 25 -3.65 -12.08 -11.53
C PRO A 25 -2.59 -11.62 -10.54
N THR A 26 -1.85 -10.61 -10.92
CA THR A 26 -0.81 -10.03 -10.08
C THR A 26 -1.20 -8.61 -9.74
N THR A 27 -1.14 -8.27 -8.48
CA THR A 27 -1.40 -6.91 -8.01
C THR A 27 -0.07 -6.30 -7.56
N ALA A 28 0.23 -5.10 -8.05
CA ALA A 28 1.41 -4.38 -7.63
C ALA A 28 1.00 -3.33 -6.61
N ALA A 29 1.65 -3.34 -5.46
CA ALA A 29 1.46 -2.31 -4.46
C ALA A 29 2.64 -1.35 -4.52
N CYS A 30 2.35 -0.06 -4.61
CA CYS A 30 3.38 0.97 -4.63
C CYS A 30 3.67 1.47 -3.23
N ALA A 31 4.79 2.16 -3.07
CA ALA A 31 5.12 2.73 -1.78
C ALA A 31 4.06 3.76 -1.39
N PRO A 32 3.58 3.72 -0.14
CA PRO A 32 2.58 4.69 0.31
C PRO A 32 3.17 6.07 0.60
N ALA A 33 4.49 6.23 0.54
CA ALA A 33 5.14 7.50 0.78
C ALA A 33 6.49 7.53 0.08
N VAL A 34 7.00 8.73 -0.13
CA VAL A 34 8.39 8.93 -0.56
C VAL A 34 9.30 8.70 0.63
N GLY A 35 10.31 7.88 0.47
CA GLY A 35 11.25 7.59 1.56
C GLY A 35 12.16 6.44 1.23
N THR A 36 12.54 5.69 2.28
CA THR A 36 13.45 4.55 2.14
C THR A 36 12.74 3.28 2.56
N ALA A 37 12.65 2.31 1.64
CA ALA A 37 12.02 1.02 1.93
C ALA A 37 13.01 0.10 2.63
N MET A 38 12.50 -0.71 3.55
CA MET A 38 13.30 -1.68 4.29
C MET A 38 12.52 -2.98 4.42
N PRO A 39 13.22 -4.12 4.57
CA PRO A 39 12.54 -5.38 4.87
C PRO A 39 11.73 -5.26 6.15
N LEU A 40 10.59 -5.93 6.18
CA LEU A 40 9.69 -5.86 7.33
C LEU A 40 10.38 -6.28 8.63
N GLU A 41 11.28 -7.26 8.56
CA GLU A 41 11.99 -7.75 9.75
C GLU A 41 12.92 -6.70 10.37
N LYS A 42 13.23 -5.61 9.65
CA LYS A 42 14.03 -4.52 10.18
C LYS A 42 13.21 -3.44 10.87
N VAL A 43 11.89 -3.54 10.81
CA VAL A 43 11.01 -2.61 11.51
C VAL A 43 11.12 -2.86 13.00
N ALA A 44 11.15 -1.79 13.79
CA ALA A 44 11.41 -1.88 15.22
C ALA A 44 10.26 -2.47 16.04
N ASP A 45 9.11 -2.71 15.43
CA ASP A 45 7.94 -3.25 16.12
C ASP A 45 7.88 -4.77 15.93
N PRO A 46 7.95 -5.58 17.00
CA PRO A 46 7.97 -7.04 16.85
C PRO A 46 6.67 -7.62 16.30
N VAL A 47 5.55 -6.96 16.47
CA VAL A 47 4.28 -7.44 15.90
C VAL A 47 4.33 -7.42 14.38
N PHE A 48 4.91 -6.37 13.81
CA PHE A 48 5.06 -6.27 12.35
C PHE A 48 6.27 -7.07 11.85
N SER A 49 7.42 -6.94 12.53
CA SER A 49 8.66 -7.55 12.06
C SER A 49 8.64 -9.06 12.08
N SER A 50 7.79 -9.65 12.92
CA SER A 50 7.64 -11.12 12.98
C SER A 50 6.81 -11.67 11.82
N GLY A 51 6.11 -10.80 11.06
CA GLY A 51 5.21 -11.24 10.01
C GLY A 51 3.84 -11.68 10.51
N ALA A 52 3.55 -11.47 11.80
CA ALA A 52 2.29 -11.93 12.39
C ALA A 52 1.06 -11.30 11.75
N LEU A 53 1.18 -10.07 11.24
CA LEU A 53 0.07 -9.36 10.59
C LEU A 53 0.09 -9.50 9.07
N GLY A 54 1.07 -10.20 8.50
CA GLY A 54 1.21 -10.42 7.07
C GLY A 54 2.59 -10.04 6.57
N ASN A 55 2.82 -10.28 5.29
CA ASN A 55 4.07 -9.92 4.63
C ASN A 55 4.00 -8.51 4.10
N GLY A 56 5.13 -7.83 4.03
CA GLY A 56 5.15 -6.47 3.53
C GLY A 56 6.50 -5.80 3.69
N VAL A 57 6.47 -4.48 3.78
CA VAL A 57 7.68 -3.67 3.87
C VAL A 57 7.48 -2.54 4.89
N GLY A 58 8.59 -1.99 5.37
CA GLY A 58 8.59 -0.74 6.10
C GLY A 58 9.12 0.36 5.20
N ILE A 59 8.61 1.59 5.39
CA ILE A 59 9.09 2.77 4.68
C ILE A 59 9.39 3.84 5.71
N LEU A 60 10.65 4.31 5.72
CA LEU A 60 10.99 5.48 6.53
C LEU A 60 10.71 6.71 5.67
N PRO A 61 9.65 7.47 5.98
CA PRO A 61 9.21 8.53 5.07
C PRO A 61 10.10 9.77 5.16
N SER A 62 10.32 10.40 4.01
CA SER A 62 10.97 11.70 3.96
C SER A 62 9.96 12.82 3.75
N GLU A 63 8.71 12.47 3.41
CA GLU A 63 7.61 13.42 3.21
C GLU A 63 6.38 12.91 3.94
N GLY A 64 5.58 13.83 4.41
CA GLY A 64 4.42 13.49 5.23
C GLY A 64 3.16 13.13 4.48
N ARG A 65 3.17 13.13 3.15
CA ARG A 65 2.00 12.73 2.36
C ARG A 65 1.98 11.22 2.22
N ILE A 66 0.95 10.60 2.74
CA ILE A 66 0.75 9.15 2.67
C ILE A 66 -0.37 8.89 1.68
N VAL A 67 -0.13 7.98 0.74
CA VAL A 67 -1.07 7.72 -0.36
C VAL A 67 -1.44 6.24 -0.41
N ALA A 68 -2.52 5.93 -1.12
CA ALA A 68 -2.97 4.56 -1.29
C ALA A 68 -1.98 3.77 -2.13
N PRO A 69 -1.48 2.63 -1.65
CA PRO A 69 -0.55 1.80 -2.41
C PRO A 69 -1.24 0.96 -3.48
N VAL A 70 -2.55 0.78 -3.37
CA VAL A 70 -3.37 0.01 -4.30
C VAL A 70 -4.71 0.71 -4.49
N ALA A 71 -5.38 0.41 -5.59
CA ALA A 71 -6.75 0.87 -5.80
C ALA A 71 -7.71 -0.08 -5.10
N GLY A 72 -8.75 0.45 -4.49
CA GLY A 72 -9.73 -0.38 -3.80
C GLY A 72 -10.66 0.45 -2.93
N THR A 73 -11.28 -0.22 -1.97
CA THR A 73 -12.19 0.42 -1.03
C THR A 73 -11.52 0.49 0.35
N VAL A 74 -11.58 1.66 0.95
CA VAL A 74 -11.09 1.85 2.32
C VAL A 74 -12.07 1.14 3.24
N VAL A 75 -11.63 0.03 3.85
CA VAL A 75 -12.49 -0.75 4.74
C VAL A 75 -12.25 -0.39 6.21
N THR A 76 -11.12 0.23 6.50
CA THR A 76 -10.79 0.69 7.84
C THR A 76 -10.09 2.04 7.72
N ALA A 77 -10.53 3.01 8.53
CA ALA A 77 -9.83 4.28 8.70
C ALA A 77 -9.98 4.63 10.17
N MET A 78 -8.88 4.51 10.91
CA MET A 78 -8.91 4.77 12.36
C MET A 78 -9.11 6.26 12.62
N ASP A 79 -9.89 6.57 13.64
CA ASP A 79 -10.21 7.96 13.98
C ASP A 79 -8.95 8.79 14.25
N SER A 80 -7.93 8.16 14.82
CA SER A 80 -6.66 8.83 15.08
C SER A 80 -5.80 9.03 13.83
N GLY A 81 -6.21 8.45 12.68
CA GLY A 81 -5.53 8.69 11.40
C GLY A 81 -4.25 7.91 11.20
N HIS A 82 -3.91 6.99 12.09
CA HIS A 82 -2.63 6.29 12.03
C HIS A 82 -2.69 4.94 11.29
N ALA A 83 -3.87 4.44 10.96
CA ALA A 83 -4.00 3.14 10.30
C ALA A 83 -5.15 3.14 9.30
N TYR A 84 -4.90 2.51 8.15
CA TYR A 84 -5.87 2.40 7.05
C TYR A 84 -5.83 1.01 6.47
N GLY A 85 -7.01 0.43 6.23
CA GLY A 85 -7.12 -0.85 5.53
C GLY A 85 -7.80 -0.62 4.19
N ILE A 86 -7.26 -1.21 3.13
CA ILE A 86 -7.81 -1.12 1.78
C ILE A 86 -7.99 -2.53 1.24
N LYS A 87 -9.16 -2.79 0.66
CA LYS A 87 -9.43 -4.07 0.01
C LYS A 87 -9.57 -3.82 -1.49
N THR A 88 -8.77 -4.51 -2.29
CA THR A 88 -8.85 -4.38 -3.75
C THR A 88 -10.05 -5.15 -4.26
N ASP A 89 -10.45 -4.88 -5.52
CA ASP A 89 -11.58 -5.58 -6.13
C ASP A 89 -11.31 -7.06 -6.32
N ASP A 90 -10.05 -7.45 -6.44
CA ASP A 90 -9.66 -8.85 -6.59
C ASP A 90 -9.31 -9.52 -5.26
N GLY A 91 -9.60 -8.87 -4.15
CA GLY A 91 -9.60 -9.53 -2.84
C GLY A 91 -8.34 -9.39 -2.01
N VAL A 92 -7.37 -8.58 -2.45
CA VAL A 92 -6.17 -8.32 -1.64
C VAL A 92 -6.51 -7.32 -0.54
N GLU A 93 -6.06 -7.62 0.68
CA GLU A 93 -6.30 -6.73 1.82
C GLU A 93 -4.96 -6.21 2.32
N VAL A 94 -4.80 -4.90 2.29
CA VAL A 94 -3.57 -4.26 2.75
C VAL A 94 -3.85 -3.38 3.96
N LEU A 95 -2.86 -3.30 4.84
CA LEU A 95 -2.89 -2.41 5.99
C LEU A 95 -1.73 -1.44 5.87
N ILE A 96 -2.03 -0.16 5.98
CA ILE A 96 -1.04 0.90 6.02
C ILE A 96 -1.07 1.45 7.45
N HIS A 97 0.00 1.20 8.21
CA HIS A 97 0.12 1.68 9.58
C HIS A 97 1.16 2.79 9.61
N VAL A 98 0.77 3.97 10.02
CA VAL A 98 1.62 5.15 9.93
C VAL A 98 2.28 5.40 11.28
N GLY A 99 3.56 5.05 11.36
CA GLY A 99 4.37 5.20 12.56
C GLY A 99 4.19 4.03 13.52
N LEU A 100 5.10 3.96 14.49
CA LEU A 100 5.07 2.93 15.53
C LEU A 100 4.56 3.58 16.81
N ASP A 101 3.55 2.95 17.41
CA ASP A 101 2.89 3.42 18.63
C ASP A 101 2.23 4.80 18.49
N THR A 102 2.04 5.27 17.26
CA THR A 102 1.48 6.60 17.00
C THR A 102 0.00 6.72 17.38
N VAL A 103 -0.65 5.62 17.68
CA VAL A 103 -2.00 5.67 18.26
C VAL A 103 -2.03 6.50 19.54
N ASN A 104 -0.91 6.54 20.26
CA ASN A 104 -0.79 7.32 21.50
C ASN A 104 -0.81 8.82 21.26
N LEU A 105 -0.61 9.27 20.03
CA LEU A 105 -0.73 10.69 19.67
C LEU A 105 -2.18 11.15 19.56
N LYS A 106 -3.13 10.21 19.52
CA LYS A 106 -4.57 10.51 19.49
C LYS A 106 -4.94 11.46 18.34
N GLY A 107 -4.27 11.30 17.22
CA GLY A 107 -4.53 12.08 16.02
C GLY A 107 -3.72 13.35 15.87
N GLU A 108 -2.93 13.71 16.87
CA GLU A 108 -2.08 14.90 16.77
C GLU A 108 -1.03 14.70 15.67
N GLY A 109 -0.95 15.67 14.75
CA GLY A 109 -0.03 15.60 13.62
C GLY A 109 -0.56 14.82 12.44
N PHE A 110 -1.78 14.29 12.50
CA PHE A 110 -2.39 13.51 11.43
C PHE A 110 -3.61 14.23 10.88
N SER A 111 -3.67 14.39 9.55
CA SER A 111 -4.80 15.02 8.86
C SER A 111 -5.38 14.02 7.86
N PRO A 112 -6.34 13.18 8.28
CA PRO A 112 -6.92 12.16 7.40
C PRO A 112 -7.64 12.79 6.20
N ARG A 113 -7.52 12.12 5.06
CA ARG A 113 -8.14 12.56 3.79
C ARG A 113 -9.22 11.61 3.31
N VAL A 114 -9.39 10.45 3.96
CA VAL A 114 -10.35 9.43 3.55
C VAL A 114 -11.10 8.92 4.76
N SER A 115 -12.24 8.30 4.47
CA SER A 115 -13.08 7.65 5.48
C SER A 115 -13.37 6.22 5.04
N ALA A 116 -13.73 5.37 6.00
CA ALA A 116 -14.15 4.00 5.69
C ALA A 116 -15.33 4.02 4.72
N GLY A 117 -15.30 3.12 3.74
CA GLY A 117 -16.32 3.04 2.70
C GLY A 117 -15.98 3.80 1.43
N GLN A 118 -14.96 4.64 1.46
CA GLN A 118 -14.58 5.45 0.31
C GLN A 118 -13.72 4.65 -0.65
N ARG A 119 -13.96 4.83 -1.95
CA ARG A 119 -13.12 4.22 -2.97
C ARG A 119 -11.93 5.12 -3.25
N VAL A 120 -10.75 4.49 -3.42
CA VAL A 120 -9.51 5.21 -3.74
C VAL A 120 -8.81 4.55 -4.92
N ASP A 121 -8.07 5.35 -5.67
CA ASP A 121 -7.13 4.85 -6.68
C ASP A 121 -5.73 4.86 -6.09
N ARG A 122 -4.86 4.06 -6.70
CA ARG A 122 -3.46 4.06 -6.28
C ARG A 122 -2.89 5.48 -6.44
N GLY A 123 -2.27 5.98 -5.39
CA GLY A 123 -1.72 7.32 -5.37
C GLY A 123 -2.64 8.37 -4.76
N ASP A 124 -3.89 8.04 -4.48
CA ASP A 124 -4.79 9.00 -3.82
C ASP A 124 -4.34 9.25 -2.38
N PRO A 125 -4.43 10.49 -1.90
CA PRO A 125 -3.98 10.79 -0.54
C PRO A 125 -4.87 10.12 0.51
N LEU A 126 -4.23 9.51 1.50
CA LEU A 126 -4.90 8.90 2.64
C LEU A 126 -4.83 9.82 3.85
N VAL A 127 -3.66 10.36 4.13
CA VAL A 127 -3.43 11.19 5.30
C VAL A 127 -2.21 12.04 5.07
N ASP A 128 -2.21 13.25 5.63
CA ASP A 128 -1.01 14.08 5.74
C ASP A 128 -0.51 14.00 7.17
N VAL A 129 0.78 13.77 7.34
CA VAL A 129 1.41 13.57 8.64
C VAL A 129 2.47 14.63 8.85
N ASP A 130 2.45 15.24 10.04
CA ASP A 130 3.53 16.13 10.46
C ASP A 130 4.65 15.27 11.03
N LEU A 131 5.63 14.94 10.18
CA LEU A 131 6.72 14.04 10.58
C LEU A 131 7.55 14.63 11.72
N ALA A 132 7.73 15.95 11.73
CA ALA A 132 8.48 16.60 12.80
C ALA A 132 7.75 16.44 14.13
N ALA A 133 6.43 16.59 14.15
CA ALA A 133 5.65 16.43 15.37
C ALA A 133 5.72 14.99 15.89
N VAL A 134 5.68 14.01 15.00
CA VAL A 134 5.80 12.60 15.39
C VAL A 134 7.15 12.33 16.04
N ARG A 135 8.22 12.83 15.43
CA ARG A 135 9.57 12.63 15.96
C ARG A 135 9.77 13.37 17.29
N GLU A 136 9.25 14.59 17.38
CA GLU A 136 9.38 15.39 18.61
C GLU A 136 8.64 14.76 19.78
N ALA A 137 7.58 14.04 19.50
CA ALA A 137 6.84 13.30 20.52
C ALA A 137 7.53 12.01 20.93
N GLY A 138 8.64 11.65 20.27
CA GLY A 138 9.40 10.46 20.60
C GLY A 138 9.00 9.21 19.87
N TYR A 139 8.19 9.32 18.81
CA TYR A 139 7.71 8.16 18.07
C TYR A 139 8.46 7.98 16.75
N ASP A 140 8.54 6.74 16.30
CA ASP A 140 9.17 6.38 15.04
C ASP A 140 8.13 6.59 13.93
N PRO A 141 8.41 7.40 12.90
CA PRO A 141 7.46 7.66 11.83
C PRO A 141 7.43 6.58 10.74
N THR A 142 8.15 5.48 10.91
CA THR A 142 8.20 4.41 9.91
C THR A 142 6.79 3.94 9.57
N ILE A 143 6.50 3.86 8.26
CA ILE A 143 5.22 3.40 7.76
C ILE A 143 5.33 1.92 7.47
N ILE A 144 4.34 1.14 7.91
CA ILE A 144 4.29 -0.29 7.64
C ILE A 144 3.20 -0.53 6.60
N LEU A 145 3.56 -1.23 5.52
CA LEU A 145 2.62 -1.70 4.52
C LEU A 145 2.68 -3.22 4.53
N VAL A 146 1.58 -3.85 4.92
CA VAL A 146 1.48 -5.32 4.95
C VAL A 146 0.23 -5.78 4.23
N VAL A 147 0.30 -6.99 3.68
CA VAL A 147 -0.85 -7.66 3.08
C VAL A 147 -1.39 -8.59 4.15
N THR A 148 -2.52 -8.22 4.74
CA THR A 148 -3.02 -8.92 5.92
C THR A 148 -3.56 -10.31 5.60
N ASN A 149 -4.00 -10.54 4.36
CA ASN A 149 -4.48 -11.86 3.96
C ASN A 149 -3.44 -12.65 3.15
N THR A 150 -2.15 -12.47 3.47
CA THR A 150 -1.03 -13.16 2.81
C THR A 150 -1.28 -14.66 2.71
N ALA A 151 -1.81 -15.29 3.75
CA ALA A 151 -2.03 -16.74 3.78
C ALA A 151 -3.05 -17.22 2.75
N SER A 152 -3.90 -16.32 2.25
CA SER A 152 -4.91 -16.65 1.24
C SER A 152 -4.41 -16.46 -0.18
N LEU A 153 -3.18 -16.01 -0.36
CA LEU A 153 -2.62 -15.63 -1.65
C LEU A 153 -1.48 -16.59 -2.02
N THR A 154 -1.20 -16.69 -3.31
CA THR A 154 -0.13 -17.56 -3.79
C THR A 154 1.23 -17.05 -3.38
N ALA A 155 1.45 -15.74 -3.51
CA ALA A 155 2.72 -15.13 -3.13
C ALA A 155 2.53 -13.66 -2.81
N VAL A 156 3.27 -13.19 -1.81
CA VAL A 156 3.37 -11.77 -1.47
C VAL A 156 4.85 -11.49 -1.32
N VAL A 157 5.42 -10.79 -2.31
CA VAL A 157 6.88 -10.66 -2.43
C VAL A 157 7.28 -9.19 -2.40
N PRO A 158 7.98 -8.75 -1.35
CA PRO A 158 8.61 -7.44 -1.36
C PRO A 158 9.73 -7.42 -2.40
N VAL A 159 9.75 -6.38 -3.26
CA VAL A 159 10.62 -6.38 -4.43
C VAL A 159 11.62 -5.24 -4.45
N VAL A 160 11.60 -4.36 -3.45
CA VAL A 160 12.52 -3.23 -3.45
C VAL A 160 13.04 -2.95 -2.05
N ASP A 161 14.27 -2.45 -2.00
CA ASP A 161 14.96 -2.03 -0.79
C ASP A 161 15.69 -0.74 -1.18
N GLY A 162 15.65 0.27 -0.32
CA GLY A 162 16.29 1.54 -0.62
C GLY A 162 15.29 2.63 -0.96
N GLU A 163 15.73 3.66 -1.66
CA GLU A 163 14.90 4.83 -1.90
C GLU A 163 13.75 4.55 -2.85
N VAL A 164 12.57 5.03 -2.49
CA VAL A 164 11.34 4.80 -3.25
C VAL A 164 10.52 6.08 -3.32
N THR A 165 9.68 6.15 -4.36
CA THR A 165 8.64 7.18 -4.47
C THR A 165 7.29 6.49 -4.49
N THR A 166 6.22 7.27 -4.51
CA THR A 166 4.86 6.72 -4.54
C THR A 166 4.54 6.02 -5.86
N SER A 167 5.42 6.10 -6.84
CA SER A 167 5.28 5.37 -8.11
C SER A 167 6.08 4.07 -8.14
N THR A 168 6.88 3.80 -7.10
CA THR A 168 7.72 2.60 -7.05
C THR A 168 6.94 1.42 -6.54
N THR A 169 6.90 0.32 -7.29
CA THR A 169 6.30 -0.93 -6.81
C THR A 169 7.19 -1.51 -5.71
N VAL A 170 6.63 -1.76 -4.55
CA VAL A 170 7.38 -2.31 -3.41
C VAL A 170 6.95 -3.72 -3.06
N ILE A 171 5.76 -4.15 -3.47
CA ILE A 171 5.28 -5.52 -3.22
C ILE A 171 4.61 -6.03 -4.48
N GLU A 172 4.90 -7.26 -4.86
CA GLU A 172 4.17 -7.98 -5.91
C GLU A 172 3.36 -9.09 -5.26
N ILE A 173 2.09 -9.16 -5.63
CA ILE A 173 1.12 -10.05 -4.98
C ILE A 173 0.50 -10.94 -6.04
N ASP A 174 0.69 -12.25 -5.91
CA ASP A 174 0.07 -13.24 -6.79
C ASP A 174 -1.12 -13.86 -6.07
N HIS A 175 -2.21 -13.98 -6.79
CA HIS A 175 -3.50 -14.46 -6.25
C HIS A 175 -3.66 -15.96 -6.26
#